data_41c34c6a7cdc9f87c52bbbb157b82827
#
_entry.id   41c34c6a7cdc9f87c52bbbb157b82827
#
_cell.length_a   1.000
_cell.length_b   1.000
_cell.length_c   1.000
_cell.angle_alpha   90.00
_cell.angle_beta   90.00
_cell.angle_gamma   90.00
#
_symmetry.space_group_name_H-M   'P 1'
#
loop_
_entity.id
_entity.type
_entity.pdbx_description
1 polymer ?
#
loop_
_entity_poly.entity_id
_entity_poly.type
_entity_poly.pdbx_seq_one_letter_code
_entity_poly.pdbx_strand_id
1 'polypeptide(L)'
;MQTKVVKIDSANIDDAAMKEACDLIRAGELVAFPTETVYGLGADALHPEASKKIYAAKGRPSDNPLIVHISKFEDLVSIAREVPPQAKKLADAFWPGPLTMIVWKNDRVPYETTGGMDTVAIRMPKHPVALRLIEGSGCLIAAPSANTSGKPSPTEASHVALDMDGRIPMILDGGPVGIGIESDRKSVV
;
A
#
# COMPACT_ATOMS: atom_id res chain seq x y z
N MET A 1 -2.95 -19.76 -11.27
CA MET A 1 -3.94 -18.74 -10.90
C MET A 1 -4.05 -17.76 -12.05
N GLN A 2 -5.22 -17.25 -12.39
CA GLN A 2 -5.40 -16.18 -13.39
C GLN A 2 -5.62 -14.88 -12.65
N THR A 3 -4.87 -13.85 -13.00
CA THR A 3 -5.03 -12.51 -12.41
C THR A 3 -6.22 -11.78 -13.05
N LYS A 4 -7.17 -11.33 -12.23
CA LYS A 4 -8.32 -10.54 -12.70
C LYS A 4 -7.93 -9.06 -12.78
N VAL A 5 -8.06 -8.47 -13.97
CA VAL A 5 -7.91 -7.02 -14.16
C VAL A 5 -9.29 -6.38 -14.18
N VAL A 6 -9.55 -5.46 -13.26
CA VAL A 6 -10.85 -4.80 -13.11
C VAL A 6 -10.68 -3.31 -13.33
N LYS A 7 -11.31 -2.78 -14.37
CA LYS A 7 -11.35 -1.32 -14.62
C LYS A 7 -12.18 -0.64 -13.54
N ILE A 8 -11.65 0.45 -13.00
CA ILE A 8 -12.29 1.27 -11.99
C ILE A 8 -12.20 2.74 -12.38
N ASP A 9 -13.35 3.40 -12.43
CA ASP A 9 -13.40 4.84 -12.60
C ASP A 9 -13.18 5.53 -11.24
N SER A 10 -12.09 6.29 -11.12
CA SER A 10 -11.75 7.01 -9.90
C SER A 10 -12.78 8.07 -9.50
N ALA A 11 -13.58 8.57 -10.46
CA ALA A 11 -14.66 9.52 -10.20
C ALA A 11 -15.99 8.84 -9.83
N ASN A 12 -16.16 7.56 -10.20
CA ASN A 12 -17.38 6.79 -9.92
C ASN A 12 -17.01 5.33 -9.64
N ILE A 13 -16.50 5.07 -8.44
CA ILE A 13 -15.97 3.76 -8.04
C ILE A 13 -17.10 2.74 -7.98
N ASP A 14 -16.96 1.64 -8.73
CA ASP A 14 -17.88 0.49 -8.69
C ASP A 14 -17.79 -0.21 -7.33
N ASP A 15 -18.91 -0.20 -6.59
CA ASP A 15 -18.97 -0.77 -5.23
C ASP A 15 -18.80 -2.30 -5.22
N ALA A 16 -19.24 -3.01 -6.26
CA ALA A 16 -19.11 -4.46 -6.31
C ALA A 16 -17.65 -4.89 -6.55
N ALA A 17 -16.98 -4.22 -7.49
CA ALA A 17 -15.55 -4.45 -7.77
C ALA A 17 -14.70 -4.08 -6.55
N MET A 18 -14.99 -2.96 -5.89
CA MET A 18 -14.29 -2.54 -4.68
C MET A 18 -14.53 -3.50 -3.52
N LYS A 19 -15.77 -4.00 -3.36
CA LYS A 19 -16.08 -5.00 -2.33
C LYS A 19 -15.26 -6.27 -2.52
N GLU A 20 -15.15 -6.79 -3.74
CA GLU A 20 -14.33 -7.97 -4.04
C GLU A 20 -12.86 -7.74 -3.68
N ALA A 21 -12.29 -6.58 -4.04
CA ALA A 21 -10.92 -6.22 -3.68
C ALA A 21 -10.72 -6.13 -2.16
N CYS A 22 -11.67 -5.53 -1.44
CA CYS A 22 -11.65 -5.44 0.02
C CYS A 22 -11.73 -6.83 0.68
N ASP A 23 -12.55 -7.73 0.14
CA ASP A 23 -12.68 -9.11 0.63
C ASP A 23 -11.36 -9.88 0.43
N LEU A 24 -10.66 -9.69 -0.68
CA LEU A 24 -9.34 -10.26 -0.92
C LEU A 24 -8.32 -9.77 0.12
N ILE A 25 -8.25 -8.45 0.37
CA ILE A 25 -7.34 -7.89 1.38
C ILE A 25 -7.64 -8.49 2.77
N ARG A 26 -8.91 -8.54 3.18
CA ARG A 26 -9.32 -9.16 4.46
C ARG A 26 -8.97 -10.65 4.56
N ALA A 27 -8.99 -11.35 3.44
CA ALA A 27 -8.58 -12.75 3.36
C ALA A 27 -7.05 -12.96 3.39
N GLY A 28 -6.26 -11.87 3.50
CA GLY A 28 -4.80 -11.93 3.46
C GLY A 28 -4.24 -12.19 2.06
N GLU A 29 -5.01 -11.84 1.02
CA GLU A 29 -4.59 -11.95 -0.38
C GLU A 29 -4.06 -10.60 -0.91
N LEU A 30 -3.46 -10.63 -2.11
CA LEU A 30 -2.82 -9.49 -2.72
C LEU A 30 -3.76 -8.78 -3.71
N VAL A 31 -3.76 -7.45 -3.69
CA VAL A 31 -4.45 -6.61 -4.69
C VAL A 31 -3.50 -5.52 -5.15
N ALA A 32 -3.30 -5.37 -6.46
CA ALA A 32 -2.60 -4.22 -7.00
C ALA A 32 -3.58 -3.08 -7.25
N PHE A 33 -3.19 -1.85 -6.88
CA PHE A 33 -4.05 -0.68 -6.97
C PHE A 33 -3.28 0.59 -7.31
N PRO A 34 -3.91 1.58 -7.98
CA PRO A 34 -3.28 2.85 -8.29
C PRO A 34 -3.15 3.75 -7.07
N THR A 35 -2.05 4.51 -7.01
CA THR A 35 -1.91 5.69 -6.17
C THR A 35 -1.63 6.91 -7.05
N GLU A 36 -1.45 8.10 -6.46
CA GLU A 36 -1.07 9.28 -7.22
C GLU A 36 0.38 9.22 -7.72
N THR A 37 1.22 8.33 -7.14
CA THR A 37 2.64 8.18 -7.50
C THR A 37 2.87 7.03 -8.47
N VAL A 38 2.67 5.79 -8.02
CA VAL A 38 2.84 4.55 -8.79
C VAL A 38 1.79 3.53 -8.35
N TYR A 39 1.62 2.43 -9.09
CA TYR A 39 0.79 1.31 -8.61
C TYR A 39 1.45 0.60 -7.45
N GLY A 40 0.67 0.35 -6.39
CA GLY A 40 1.07 -0.41 -5.21
C GLY A 40 0.59 -1.85 -5.25
N LEU A 41 1.37 -2.78 -4.69
CA LEU A 41 0.97 -4.16 -4.45
C LEU A 41 0.59 -4.31 -2.98
N GLY A 42 -0.70 -4.36 -2.68
CA GLY A 42 -1.25 -4.28 -1.34
C GLY A 42 -1.60 -5.60 -0.70
N ALA A 43 -1.41 -5.66 0.61
CA ALA A 43 -1.87 -6.70 1.51
C ALA A 43 -2.15 -6.13 2.90
N ASP A 44 -2.86 -6.88 3.77
CA ASP A 44 -3.05 -6.48 5.18
C ASP A 44 -1.69 -6.34 5.89
N ALA A 45 -1.37 -5.13 6.33
CA ALA A 45 -0.12 -4.78 6.99
C ALA A 45 0.06 -5.40 8.37
N LEU A 46 -1.03 -5.78 9.03
CA LEU A 46 -1.03 -6.37 10.37
C LEU A 46 -1.05 -7.90 10.34
N HIS A 47 -1.11 -8.49 9.14
CA HIS A 47 -1.12 -9.94 8.95
C HIS A 47 0.25 -10.42 8.42
N PRO A 48 1.10 -11.11 9.25
CA PRO A 48 2.45 -11.51 8.86
C PRO A 48 2.54 -12.30 7.55
N GLU A 49 1.63 -13.27 7.36
CA GLU A 49 1.61 -14.11 6.16
C GLU A 49 1.23 -13.32 4.89
N ALA A 50 0.38 -12.30 5.01
CA ALA A 50 0.04 -11.42 3.89
C ALA A 50 1.27 -10.60 3.43
N SER A 51 2.07 -10.08 4.37
CA SER A 51 3.34 -9.40 4.07
C SER A 51 4.33 -10.34 3.37
N LYS A 52 4.45 -11.59 3.81
CA LYS A 52 5.30 -12.60 3.16
C LYS A 52 4.87 -12.87 1.70
N LYS A 53 3.58 -12.87 1.41
CA LYS A 53 3.07 -13.01 0.03
C LYS A 53 3.55 -11.88 -0.87
N ILE A 54 3.63 -10.62 -0.36
CA ILE A 54 4.17 -9.48 -1.13
C ILE A 54 5.63 -9.77 -1.54
N TYR A 55 6.48 -10.17 -0.59
CA TYR A 55 7.87 -10.48 -0.87
C TYR A 55 8.00 -11.62 -1.90
N ALA A 56 7.22 -12.68 -1.73
CA ALA A 56 7.22 -13.83 -2.64
C ALA A 56 6.78 -13.43 -4.07
N ALA A 57 5.68 -12.69 -4.22
CA ALA A 57 5.17 -12.26 -5.52
C ALA A 57 6.15 -11.38 -6.28
N LYS A 58 6.89 -10.51 -5.57
CA LYS A 58 7.88 -9.58 -6.14
C LYS A 58 9.27 -10.18 -6.34
N GLY A 59 9.60 -11.30 -5.70
CA GLY A 59 10.98 -11.74 -5.53
C GLY A 59 11.83 -10.70 -4.77
N ARG A 60 11.21 -10.02 -3.78
CA ARG A 60 11.82 -8.97 -2.97
C ARG A 60 12.50 -9.57 -1.74
N PRO A 61 13.70 -9.12 -1.34
CA PRO A 61 14.29 -9.49 -0.05
C PRO A 61 13.38 -9.10 1.12
N SER A 62 13.20 -10.01 2.08
CA SER A 62 12.28 -9.82 3.22
C SER A 62 12.78 -8.82 4.27
N ASP A 63 14.03 -8.42 4.21
CA ASP A 63 14.66 -7.37 5.03
C ASP A 63 14.44 -5.94 4.47
N ASN A 64 13.80 -5.82 3.30
CA ASN A 64 13.49 -4.53 2.69
C ASN A 64 12.05 -4.11 3.08
N PRO A 65 11.87 -3.13 4.02
CA PRO A 65 10.60 -2.84 4.64
C PRO A 65 9.51 -2.40 3.65
N LEU A 66 8.27 -2.65 4.03
CA LEU A 66 7.08 -2.22 3.30
C LEU A 66 6.58 -0.88 3.86
N ILE A 67 5.87 -0.11 3.02
CA ILE A 67 5.19 1.13 3.45
C ILE A 67 3.74 0.79 3.77
N VAL A 68 3.30 1.15 4.97
CA VAL A 68 1.92 0.98 5.42
C VAL A 68 1.09 2.18 4.97
N HIS A 69 0.06 1.92 4.17
CA HIS A 69 -0.88 2.93 3.69
C HIS A 69 -2.10 2.99 4.62
N ILE A 70 -2.49 4.22 4.94
CA ILE A 70 -3.58 4.56 5.86
C ILE A 70 -4.59 5.50 5.18
N SER A 71 -5.80 5.62 5.74
CA SER A 71 -6.83 6.54 5.23
C SER A 71 -7.13 7.71 6.17
N LYS A 72 -6.69 7.63 7.41
CA LYS A 72 -6.88 8.70 8.41
C LYS A 72 -5.71 8.76 9.40
N PHE A 73 -5.53 9.91 10.05
CA PHE A 73 -4.41 10.13 10.96
C PHE A 73 -4.43 9.19 12.19
N GLU A 74 -5.63 8.83 12.66
CA GLU A 74 -5.82 7.90 13.77
C GLU A 74 -5.22 6.52 13.51
N ASP A 75 -5.13 6.12 12.25
CA ASP A 75 -4.49 4.86 11.86
C ASP A 75 -2.98 4.90 12.19
N LEU A 76 -2.30 6.03 11.94
CA LEU A 76 -0.90 6.21 12.37
C LEU A 76 -0.78 6.07 13.88
N VAL A 77 -1.65 6.76 14.65
CA VAL A 77 -1.65 6.68 16.12
C VAL A 77 -1.82 5.24 16.60
N SER A 78 -2.61 4.43 15.88
CA SER A 78 -2.90 3.05 16.26
C SER A 78 -1.71 2.09 16.15
N ILE A 79 -0.69 2.43 15.34
CA ILE A 79 0.47 1.57 15.03
C ILE A 79 1.82 2.18 15.42
N ALA A 80 1.87 3.46 15.74
CA ALA A 80 3.05 4.11 16.29
C ALA A 80 3.18 3.86 17.80
N ARG A 81 4.41 3.75 18.31
CA ARG A 81 4.70 3.73 19.74
C ARG A 81 4.43 5.09 20.37
N GLU A 82 4.81 6.13 19.64
CA GLU A 82 4.56 7.52 19.98
C GLU A 82 4.42 8.33 18.68
N VAL A 83 3.73 9.43 18.76
CA VAL A 83 3.56 10.36 17.63
C VAL A 83 4.28 11.67 17.97
N PRO A 84 5.49 11.90 17.43
CA PRO A 84 6.19 13.14 17.66
C PRO A 84 5.39 14.35 17.15
N PRO A 85 5.46 15.53 17.80
CA PRO A 85 4.76 16.73 17.34
C PRO A 85 5.06 17.11 15.88
N GLN A 86 6.26 16.79 15.40
CA GLN A 86 6.67 16.99 14.00
C GLN A 86 5.85 16.13 13.03
N ALA A 87 5.49 14.90 13.41
CA ALA A 87 4.70 14.01 12.58
C ALA A 87 3.30 14.60 12.32
N LYS A 88 2.66 15.18 13.34
CA LYS A 88 1.36 15.85 13.18
C LYS A 88 1.46 17.05 12.24
N LYS A 89 2.48 17.89 12.39
CA LYS A 89 2.70 19.06 11.51
C LYS A 89 2.93 18.66 10.06
N LEU A 90 3.71 17.59 9.83
CA LEU A 90 3.97 17.07 8.48
C LEU A 90 2.71 16.44 7.87
N ALA A 91 1.94 15.69 8.67
CA ALA A 91 0.67 15.13 8.22
C ALA A 91 -0.32 16.24 7.80
N ASP A 92 -0.49 17.28 8.62
CA ASP A 92 -1.38 18.40 8.33
C ASP A 92 -0.97 19.17 7.05
N ALA A 93 0.33 19.20 6.74
CA ALA A 93 0.85 19.93 5.58
C ALA A 93 0.85 19.08 4.29
N PHE A 94 1.06 17.76 4.37
CA PHE A 94 1.39 16.92 3.22
C PHE A 94 0.49 15.71 3.03
N TRP A 95 -0.37 15.34 3.98
CA TRP A 95 -1.30 14.24 3.84
C TRP A 95 -2.74 14.73 3.60
N PRO A 96 -3.50 14.03 2.72
CA PRO A 96 -3.07 12.93 1.85
C PRO A 96 -2.10 13.41 0.77
N GLY A 97 -1.07 12.59 0.47
CA GLY A 97 -0.05 12.93 -0.51
C GLY A 97 1.16 12.00 -0.54
N PRO A 98 2.22 12.37 -1.30
CA PRO A 98 3.36 11.50 -1.57
C PRO A 98 4.43 11.48 -0.46
N LEU A 99 4.13 12.02 0.73
CA LEU A 99 5.05 11.95 1.86
C LEU A 99 4.88 10.63 2.61
N THR A 100 5.99 9.91 2.81
CA THR A 100 6.08 8.75 3.71
C THR A 100 6.84 9.16 4.97
N MET A 101 6.23 8.98 6.14
CA MET A 101 6.87 9.22 7.43
C MET A 101 7.33 7.90 8.05
N ILE A 102 8.48 7.92 8.73
CA ILE A 102 9.02 6.78 9.49
C ILE A 102 8.92 7.12 10.97
N VAL A 103 8.24 6.27 11.74
CA VAL A 103 8.05 6.39 13.19
C VAL A 103 8.40 5.08 13.90
N TRP A 104 8.63 5.12 15.22
CA TRP A 104 8.74 3.90 16.01
C TRP A 104 7.42 3.15 16.00
N LYS A 105 7.45 1.86 15.62
CA LYS A 105 6.27 1.01 15.62
C LYS A 105 5.89 0.54 17.04
N ASN A 106 4.62 0.23 17.25
CA ASN A 106 4.19 -0.57 18.39
C ASN A 106 4.08 -2.07 18.01
N ASP A 107 3.68 -2.91 18.96
CA ASP A 107 3.66 -4.36 18.80
C ASP A 107 2.56 -4.88 17.85
N ARG A 108 1.62 -4.02 17.40
CA ARG A 108 0.59 -4.39 16.43
C ARG A 108 1.17 -4.62 15.03
N VAL A 109 2.27 -3.94 14.69
CA VAL A 109 2.91 -4.09 13.38
C VAL A 109 3.92 -5.24 13.45
N PRO A 110 3.73 -6.32 12.67
CA PRO A 110 4.65 -7.44 12.67
C PRO A 110 5.99 -7.08 12.01
N TYR A 111 7.05 -7.76 12.40
CA TYR A 111 8.39 -7.55 11.84
C TYR A 111 8.46 -7.93 10.36
N GLU A 112 7.62 -8.84 9.89
CA GLU A 112 7.49 -9.18 8.48
C GLU A 112 7.11 -7.97 7.62
N THR A 113 6.31 -7.06 8.15
CA THR A 113 5.93 -5.82 7.46
C THR A 113 7.07 -4.80 7.45
N THR A 114 7.84 -4.73 8.54
CA THR A 114 8.92 -3.73 8.70
C THR A 114 10.30 -4.23 8.30
N GLY A 115 10.42 -5.44 7.74
CA GLY A 115 11.71 -6.02 7.37
C GLY A 115 12.64 -6.22 8.57
N GLY A 116 12.08 -6.51 9.75
CA GLY A 116 12.82 -6.68 10.98
C GLY A 116 13.16 -5.38 11.73
N MET A 117 12.68 -4.21 11.26
CA MET A 117 12.97 -2.94 11.93
C MET A 117 11.97 -2.61 13.03
N ASP A 118 12.41 -1.87 14.05
CA ASP A 118 11.58 -1.30 15.11
C ASP A 118 10.81 -0.04 14.69
N THR A 119 11.00 0.38 13.45
CA THR A 119 10.28 1.50 12.84
C THR A 119 9.33 1.03 11.77
N VAL A 120 8.30 1.81 11.49
CA VAL A 120 7.34 1.60 10.41
C VAL A 120 7.27 2.83 9.51
N ALA A 121 7.27 2.61 8.20
CA ALA A 121 7.06 3.64 7.19
C ALA A 121 5.55 3.74 6.90
N ILE A 122 4.98 4.93 6.97
CA ILE A 122 3.53 5.17 6.89
C ILE A 122 3.26 6.29 5.89
N ARG A 123 2.22 6.10 5.06
CA ARG A 123 1.77 7.09 4.09
C ARG A 123 0.25 7.12 4.00
N MET A 124 -0.31 8.31 3.81
CA MET A 124 -1.72 8.49 3.42
C MET A 124 -1.74 8.91 1.95
N PRO A 125 -2.09 7.99 1.02
CA PRO A 125 -2.06 8.29 -0.41
C PRO A 125 -3.16 9.26 -0.80
N LYS A 126 -2.94 10.05 -1.85
CA LYS A 126 -3.94 10.95 -2.43
C LYS A 126 -4.54 10.35 -3.69
N HIS A 127 -5.24 9.24 -3.56
CA HIS A 127 -5.89 8.58 -4.68
C HIS A 127 -7.23 7.95 -4.24
N PRO A 128 -8.36 8.25 -4.91
CA PRO A 128 -9.68 7.79 -4.48
C PRO A 128 -9.78 6.26 -4.35
N VAL A 129 -9.24 5.52 -5.32
CA VAL A 129 -9.26 4.05 -5.31
C VAL A 129 -8.46 3.49 -4.13
N ALA A 130 -7.27 4.04 -3.86
CA ALA A 130 -6.44 3.63 -2.74
C ALA A 130 -7.14 3.87 -1.39
N LEU A 131 -7.66 5.08 -1.17
CA LEU A 131 -8.38 5.44 0.05
C LEU A 131 -9.62 4.56 0.24
N ARG A 132 -10.41 4.34 -0.84
CA ARG A 132 -11.61 3.50 -0.79
C ARG A 132 -11.28 2.04 -0.47
N LEU A 133 -10.16 1.51 -0.97
CA LEU A 133 -9.69 0.16 -0.66
C LEU A 133 -9.29 0.02 0.82
N ILE A 134 -8.54 0.99 1.35
CA ILE A 134 -8.13 1.02 2.77
C ILE A 134 -9.36 1.11 3.68
N GLU A 135 -10.23 2.08 3.44
CA GLU A 135 -11.45 2.28 4.23
C GLU A 135 -12.41 1.08 4.13
N GLY A 136 -12.67 0.60 2.90
CA GLY A 136 -13.61 -0.48 2.64
C GLY A 136 -13.14 -1.83 3.17
N SER A 137 -11.84 -2.11 3.16
CA SER A 137 -11.29 -3.32 3.77
C SER A 137 -11.25 -3.24 5.30
N GLY A 138 -11.15 -2.04 5.87
CA GLY A 138 -10.90 -1.84 7.29
C GLY A 138 -9.49 -2.29 7.72
N CYS A 139 -8.60 -2.55 6.76
CA CYS A 139 -7.22 -2.97 6.98
C CYS A 139 -6.26 -1.82 6.70
N LEU A 140 -5.17 -1.74 7.45
CA LEU A 140 -3.99 -0.97 7.05
C LEU A 140 -3.28 -1.76 5.95
N ILE A 141 -2.90 -1.11 4.84
CA ILE A 141 -2.40 -1.83 3.67
C ILE A 141 -0.89 -1.62 3.51
N ALA A 142 -0.10 -2.68 3.70
CA ALA A 142 1.29 -2.69 3.31
C ALA A 142 1.40 -2.75 1.79
N ALA A 143 2.05 -1.77 1.17
CA ALA A 143 2.16 -1.73 -0.29
C ALA A 143 3.50 -1.13 -0.76
N PRO A 144 4.44 -1.94 -1.27
CA PRO A 144 5.49 -1.48 -2.16
C PRO A 144 4.94 -1.28 -3.58
N SER A 145 5.76 -0.76 -4.50
CA SER A 145 5.40 -0.70 -5.93
C SER A 145 5.07 -2.09 -6.52
N ALA A 146 4.12 -2.17 -7.45
CA ALA A 146 3.56 -3.41 -7.97
C ALA A 146 4.37 -4.00 -9.16
N ASN A 147 5.71 -4.00 -9.06
CA ASN A 147 6.65 -4.59 -10.04
C ASN A 147 7.45 -5.72 -9.40
N THR A 148 8.02 -6.60 -10.21
CA THR A 148 9.10 -7.49 -9.74
C THR A 148 10.31 -6.67 -9.30
N SER A 149 11.00 -7.15 -8.27
CA SER A 149 12.15 -6.43 -7.69
C SER A 149 13.22 -6.17 -8.73
N GLY A 150 13.75 -4.93 -8.75
CA GLY A 150 14.76 -4.49 -9.70
C GLY A 150 14.24 -3.94 -11.04
N LYS A 151 12.93 -4.02 -11.30
CA LYS A 151 12.30 -3.38 -12.46
C LYS A 151 11.73 -1.99 -12.11
N PRO A 152 11.46 -1.13 -13.12
CA PRO A 152 10.81 0.15 -12.91
C PRO A 152 9.44 0.03 -12.24
N SER A 153 9.07 1.00 -11.42
CA SER A 153 7.76 1.05 -10.78
C SER A 153 6.65 1.28 -11.81
N PRO A 154 5.53 0.54 -11.73
CA PRO A 154 4.46 0.59 -12.71
C PRO A 154 3.63 1.86 -12.57
N THR A 155 3.33 2.50 -13.70
CA THR A 155 2.50 3.71 -13.80
C THR A 155 1.14 3.46 -14.44
N GLU A 156 0.91 2.23 -14.93
CA GLU A 156 -0.33 1.75 -15.53
C GLU A 156 -0.60 0.30 -15.12
N ALA A 157 -1.87 -0.13 -15.17
CA ALA A 157 -2.25 -1.51 -14.86
C ALA A 157 -1.63 -2.53 -15.84
N SER A 158 -1.41 -2.14 -17.09
CA SER A 158 -0.71 -2.95 -18.09
C SER A 158 0.73 -3.28 -17.66
N HIS A 159 1.45 -2.35 -17.04
CA HIS A 159 2.80 -2.58 -16.50
C HIS A 159 2.75 -3.55 -15.32
N VAL A 160 1.72 -3.43 -14.46
CA VAL A 160 1.52 -4.37 -13.34
C VAL A 160 1.27 -5.78 -13.88
N ALA A 161 0.41 -5.92 -14.90
CA ALA A 161 0.08 -7.21 -15.50
C ALA A 161 1.31 -7.90 -16.08
N LEU A 162 2.23 -7.18 -16.73
CA LEU A 162 3.47 -7.74 -17.26
C LEU A 162 4.32 -8.47 -16.20
N ASP A 163 4.26 -8.00 -14.94
CA ASP A 163 5.09 -8.53 -13.86
C ASP A 163 4.34 -9.45 -12.90
N MET A 164 3.04 -9.24 -12.73
CA MET A 164 2.22 -9.84 -11.66
C MET A 164 1.14 -10.80 -12.17
N ASP A 165 0.93 -10.92 -13.48
CA ASP A 165 -0.05 -11.88 -14.00
C ASP A 165 0.29 -13.32 -13.55
N GLY A 166 -0.73 -14.03 -13.09
CA GLY A 166 -0.60 -15.37 -12.52
C GLY A 166 -0.01 -15.42 -11.10
N ARG A 167 0.44 -14.30 -10.53
CA ARG A 167 1.06 -14.22 -9.19
C ARG A 167 0.15 -13.62 -8.14
N ILE A 168 -0.82 -12.80 -8.54
CA ILE A 168 -1.75 -12.11 -7.66
C ILE A 168 -3.19 -12.28 -8.15
N PRO A 169 -4.20 -12.27 -7.25
CA PRO A 169 -5.59 -12.48 -7.66
C PRO A 169 -6.16 -11.33 -8.48
N MET A 170 -5.83 -10.05 -8.14
CA MET A 170 -6.52 -8.89 -8.73
C MET A 170 -5.62 -7.68 -8.95
N ILE A 171 -5.91 -6.96 -10.04
CA ILE A 171 -5.40 -5.63 -10.36
C ILE A 171 -6.60 -4.69 -10.52
N LEU A 172 -6.66 -3.62 -9.74
CA LEU A 172 -7.59 -2.52 -9.93
C LEU A 172 -7.00 -1.54 -10.95
N ASP A 173 -7.56 -1.48 -12.16
CA ASP A 173 -7.11 -0.59 -13.23
C ASP A 173 -7.84 0.75 -13.12
N GLY A 174 -7.21 1.72 -12.46
CA GLY A 174 -7.69 3.10 -12.36
C GLY A 174 -7.10 4.05 -13.40
N GLY A 175 -6.48 3.50 -14.46
CA GLY A 175 -5.79 4.27 -15.49
C GLY A 175 -4.36 4.68 -15.11
N PRO A 176 -3.72 5.54 -15.88
CA PRO A 176 -2.36 6.01 -15.64
C PRO A 176 -2.29 6.88 -14.39
N VAL A 177 -1.18 6.76 -13.62
CA VAL A 177 -0.92 7.57 -12.44
C VAL A 177 -0.50 8.99 -12.79
N GLY A 178 -0.74 9.96 -11.89
CA GLY A 178 -0.51 11.38 -12.17
C GLY A 178 0.96 11.81 -12.06
N ILE A 179 1.75 11.24 -11.13
CA ILE A 179 3.12 11.67 -10.82
C ILE A 179 4.17 10.77 -11.49
N GLY A 180 4.04 9.45 -11.34
CA GLY A 180 4.96 8.48 -11.95
C GLY A 180 6.32 8.33 -11.27
N ILE A 181 6.48 8.90 -10.07
CA ILE A 181 7.69 8.82 -9.24
C ILE A 181 7.27 8.39 -7.83
N GLU A 182 8.09 7.56 -7.18
CA GLU A 182 7.82 7.04 -5.83
C GLU A 182 7.75 8.16 -4.79
N SER A 183 7.09 7.84 -3.66
CA SER A 183 6.96 8.76 -2.53
C SER A 183 8.29 9.10 -1.87
N ASP A 184 8.45 10.34 -1.42
CA ASP A 184 9.57 10.78 -0.60
C ASP A 184 9.45 10.21 0.83
N ARG A 185 10.59 10.05 1.51
CA ARG A 185 10.66 9.49 2.87
C ARG A 185 11.28 10.48 3.83
N LYS A 186 10.61 10.68 4.98
CA LYS A 186 11.09 11.51 6.08
C LYS A 186 11.06 10.72 7.40
N SER A 187 12.23 10.53 8.02
CA SER A 187 12.29 10.06 9.41
C SER A 187 11.89 11.20 10.35
N VAL A 188 11.05 10.88 11.33
CA VAL A 188 10.57 11.77 12.39
C VAL A 188 10.88 11.21 13.79
N VAL A 189 11.79 10.21 13.85
CA VAL A 189 12.35 9.61 15.07
C VAL A 189 13.80 9.95 15.22
#